data_025881110895051f96a95ced3e3f3fa8
#
_entry.id   025881110895051f96a95ced3e3f3fa8
#
_cell.length_a   1.000
_cell.length_b   1.000
_cell.length_c   1.000
_cell.angle_alpha   90.00
_cell.angle_beta   90.00
_cell.angle_gamma   90.00
#
_symmetry.space_group_name_H-M   'P 1'
#
loop_
_entity.id
_entity.type
_entity.pdbx_description
1 polymer ?
#
loop_
_entity_poly.entity_id
_entity_poly.type
_entity_poly.pdbx_seq_one_letter_code
_entity_poly.pdbx_strand_id
1 'polypeptide(L)'
;KNINRLEEADLNQEFFDKLFGKDVVKTEEEFSAKITEEIESMMIQNSEQRLQHDLYQLGLEKFNFNLPDEFLKRWLKATNKKIEDHELEEGYADFAKKLRWTLAETKIIKENNIEIKYEEVFAAAKNRIEAQFKMYSPQPTSETQIEQYTVQFLQNKESANRIFDEVKTQRVFDYLKSVITLDKVAITCVEFNQLA
;
A
#
# COMPACT_ATOMS: atom_id res chain seq x y z
N LYS A 1 39.51 1.87 11.51
CA LYS A 1 38.12 1.81 12.07
C LYS A 1 37.79 3.20 12.57
N ASN A 2 36.86 3.89 11.95
CA ASN A 2 36.35 5.17 12.43
C ASN A 2 35.40 4.92 13.59
N ILE A 3 35.59 5.63 14.69
CA ILE A 3 34.69 5.66 15.82
C ILE A 3 33.85 6.91 15.62
N ASN A 4 32.55 6.71 15.29
CA ASN A 4 31.60 7.80 15.18
C ASN A 4 30.86 7.95 16.52
N ARG A 5 30.82 9.19 17.04
CA ARG A 5 30.01 9.54 18.20
C ARG A 5 28.74 10.22 17.71
N LEU A 6 27.61 9.80 18.22
CA LEU A 6 26.35 10.46 17.97
C LEU A 6 26.21 11.62 18.97
N GLU A 7 25.99 12.81 18.48
CA GLU A 7 25.67 14.02 19.24
C GLU A 7 24.35 14.57 18.73
N GLU A 8 23.65 15.32 19.58
CA GLU A 8 22.43 16.02 19.15
C GLU A 8 22.80 17.02 18.04
N ALA A 9 21.96 17.12 17.02
CA ALA A 9 22.18 18.03 15.91
C ALA A 9 21.78 19.44 16.31
N ASP A 10 22.58 20.43 15.93
CA ASP A 10 22.20 21.83 16.07
C ASP A 10 21.04 22.15 15.13
N LEU A 11 19.96 22.72 15.65
CA LEU A 11 18.80 23.16 14.87
C LEU A 11 19.12 24.48 14.15
N ASN A 12 19.90 24.39 13.07
CA ASN A 12 20.33 25.51 12.27
C ASN A 12 19.88 25.39 10.81
N GLN A 13 20.05 26.44 10.01
CA GLN A 13 19.61 26.48 8.62
C GLN A 13 20.24 25.36 7.77
N GLU A 14 21.53 25.02 8.01
CA GLU A 14 22.19 23.94 7.26
C GLU A 14 21.53 22.58 7.52
N PHE A 15 21.11 22.32 8.75
CA PHE A 15 20.37 21.11 9.13
C PHE A 15 18.98 21.08 8.50
N PHE A 16 18.25 22.20 8.52
CA PHE A 16 16.93 22.32 7.91
C PHE A 16 16.99 22.14 6.39
N ASP A 17 17.95 22.78 5.73
CA ASP A 17 18.16 22.67 4.28
C ASP A 17 18.52 21.24 3.85
N LYS A 18 19.22 20.52 4.70
CA LYS A 18 19.63 19.14 4.45
C LYS A 18 18.48 18.14 4.52
N LEU A 19 17.49 18.41 5.39
CA LEU A 19 16.32 17.55 5.58
C LEU A 19 15.19 17.87 4.62
N PHE A 20 14.86 19.15 4.46
CA PHE A 20 13.67 19.60 3.73
C PHE A 20 13.97 20.27 2.38
N GLY A 21 15.25 20.53 2.10
CA GLY A 21 15.66 21.28 0.93
C GLY A 21 15.89 22.76 1.25
N LYS A 22 16.66 23.41 0.38
CA LYS A 22 17.15 24.78 0.58
C LYS A 22 16.00 25.78 0.75
N ASP A 23 16.07 26.57 1.82
CA ASP A 23 15.16 27.68 2.15
C ASP A 23 13.67 27.26 2.35
N VAL A 24 13.38 25.95 2.54
CA VAL A 24 12.01 25.45 2.77
C VAL A 24 11.55 25.70 4.21
N VAL A 25 12.47 25.55 5.17
CA VAL A 25 12.25 25.76 6.62
C VAL A 25 13.32 26.74 7.11
N LYS A 26 12.93 27.77 7.87
CA LYS A 26 13.83 28.84 8.29
C LYS A 26 13.90 29.04 9.80
N THR A 27 12.91 28.56 10.54
CA THR A 27 12.85 28.68 11.99
C THR A 27 12.61 27.36 12.67
N GLU A 28 12.91 27.26 13.96
CA GLU A 28 12.61 26.06 14.76
C GLU A 28 11.10 25.78 14.84
N GLU A 29 10.28 26.83 14.86
CA GLU A 29 8.82 26.69 14.85
C GLU A 29 8.33 26.08 13.53
N GLU A 30 8.83 26.56 12.38
CA GLU A 30 8.52 26.00 11.08
C GLU A 30 9.00 24.54 10.97
N PHE A 31 10.18 24.24 11.51
CA PHE A 31 10.74 22.91 11.57
C PHE A 31 9.84 21.97 12.39
N SER A 32 9.47 22.39 13.58
CA SER A 32 8.58 21.62 14.46
C SER A 32 7.20 21.39 13.82
N ALA A 33 6.63 22.41 13.20
CA ALA A 33 5.37 22.30 12.47
C ALA A 33 5.46 21.32 11.30
N LYS A 34 6.57 21.35 10.53
CA LYS A 34 6.79 20.46 9.40
C LYS A 34 6.95 19.00 9.83
N ILE A 35 7.72 18.76 10.89
CA ILE A 35 7.87 17.42 11.48
C ILE A 35 6.52 16.90 11.98
N THR A 36 5.73 17.75 12.64
CA THR A 36 4.40 17.39 13.12
C THR A 36 3.48 16.99 11.95
N GLU A 37 3.46 17.79 10.88
CA GLU A 37 2.69 17.47 9.65
C GLU A 37 3.10 16.13 9.05
N GLU A 38 4.42 15.84 8.99
CA GLU A 38 4.91 14.56 8.46
C GLU A 38 4.52 13.38 9.35
N ILE A 39 4.63 13.53 10.67
CA ILE A 39 4.22 12.48 11.62
C ILE A 39 2.71 12.25 11.53
N GLU A 40 1.90 13.31 11.49
CA GLU A 40 0.44 13.19 11.31
C GLU A 40 0.09 12.46 10.01
N SER A 41 0.71 12.84 8.90
CA SER A 41 0.52 12.18 7.60
C SER A 41 0.88 10.70 7.66
N MET A 42 2.01 10.36 8.28
CA MET A 42 2.45 8.98 8.47
C MET A 42 1.47 8.20 9.36
N MET A 43 0.98 8.79 10.46
CA MET A 43 0.02 8.13 11.35
C MET A 43 -1.33 7.90 10.67
N ILE A 44 -1.78 8.83 9.83
CA ILE A 44 -3.00 8.67 9.02
C ILE A 44 -2.82 7.48 8.07
N GLN A 45 -1.69 7.37 7.38
CA GLN A 45 -1.41 6.25 6.48
C GLN A 45 -1.35 4.91 7.24
N ASN A 46 -0.68 4.88 8.39
CA ASN A 46 -0.59 3.67 9.22
C ASN A 46 -1.97 3.23 9.74
N SER A 47 -2.79 4.19 10.17
CA SER A 47 -4.17 3.93 10.60
C SER A 47 -5.04 3.38 9.46
N GLU A 48 -4.89 3.92 8.25
CA GLU A 48 -5.59 3.43 7.08
C GLU A 48 -5.16 2.01 6.69
N GLN A 49 -3.86 1.73 6.72
CA GLN A 49 -3.32 0.38 6.47
C GLN A 49 -3.83 -0.62 7.52
N ARG A 50 -3.89 -0.22 8.78
CA ARG A 50 -4.46 -1.06 9.85
C ARG A 50 -5.93 -1.34 9.60
N LEU A 51 -6.72 -0.33 9.27
CA LEU A 51 -8.13 -0.51 8.94
C LEU A 51 -8.31 -1.47 7.76
N GLN A 52 -7.50 -1.34 6.71
CA GLN A 52 -7.55 -2.26 5.57
C GLN A 52 -7.21 -3.68 5.99
N HIS A 53 -6.21 -3.87 6.86
CA HIS A 53 -5.86 -5.17 7.40
C HIS A 53 -7.03 -5.77 8.20
N ASP A 54 -7.65 -5.01 9.10
CA ASP A 54 -8.76 -5.47 9.93
C ASP A 54 -9.99 -5.81 9.07
N LEU A 55 -10.27 -5.01 8.04
CA LEU A 55 -11.32 -5.30 7.06
C LEU A 55 -11.04 -6.58 6.26
N TYR A 56 -9.78 -6.80 5.88
CA TYR A 56 -9.37 -8.03 5.22
C TYR A 56 -9.59 -9.25 6.12
N GLN A 57 -9.17 -9.20 7.38
CA GLN A 57 -9.36 -10.29 8.35
C GLN A 57 -10.84 -10.56 8.59
N LEU A 58 -11.61 -9.51 8.86
CA LEU A 58 -13.06 -9.61 9.02
C LEU A 58 -13.73 -10.21 7.77
N GLY A 59 -13.28 -9.79 6.60
CA GLY A 59 -13.75 -10.34 5.32
C GLY A 59 -13.48 -11.84 5.20
N LEU A 60 -12.28 -12.29 5.53
CA LEU A 60 -11.92 -13.71 5.51
C LEU A 60 -12.78 -14.55 6.46
N GLU A 61 -13.14 -14.01 7.63
CA GLU A 61 -14.04 -14.66 8.57
C GLU A 61 -15.49 -14.75 8.05
N LYS A 62 -15.98 -13.64 7.48
CA LYS A 62 -17.36 -13.55 6.99
C LYS A 62 -17.59 -14.25 5.64
N PHE A 63 -16.60 -14.23 4.75
CA PHE A 63 -16.64 -14.86 3.43
C PHE A 63 -16.17 -16.32 3.45
N ASN A 64 -16.46 -17.04 4.53
CA ASN A 64 -16.04 -18.44 4.68
C ASN A 64 -16.95 -19.37 3.87
N PHE A 65 -16.79 -19.35 2.55
CA PHE A 65 -17.44 -20.29 1.65
C PHE A 65 -16.50 -21.45 1.27
N ASN A 66 -17.10 -22.61 0.99
CA ASN A 66 -16.35 -23.81 0.65
C ASN A 66 -15.69 -23.68 -0.73
N LEU A 67 -14.42 -24.00 -0.79
CA LEU A 67 -13.69 -24.16 -2.03
C LEU A 67 -13.61 -25.65 -2.41
N PRO A 68 -13.51 -25.99 -3.69
CA PRO A 68 -13.28 -27.37 -4.13
C PRO A 68 -11.79 -27.73 -3.96
N ASP A 69 -11.34 -27.92 -2.70
CA ASP A 69 -9.93 -28.03 -2.32
C ASP A 69 -9.18 -29.11 -3.11
N GLU A 70 -9.78 -30.31 -3.26
CA GLU A 70 -9.20 -31.41 -4.02
C GLU A 70 -8.97 -31.10 -5.50
N PHE A 71 -9.88 -30.32 -6.09
CA PHE A 71 -9.73 -29.85 -7.46
C PHE A 71 -8.61 -28.80 -7.55
N LEU A 72 -8.60 -27.84 -6.62
CA LEU A 72 -7.62 -26.75 -6.61
C LEU A 72 -6.20 -27.27 -6.39
N LYS A 73 -6.00 -28.22 -5.48
CA LYS A 73 -4.69 -28.87 -5.27
C LYS A 73 -4.20 -29.57 -6.54
N ARG A 74 -5.07 -30.34 -7.19
CA ARG A 74 -4.73 -31.00 -8.46
C ARG A 74 -4.43 -29.99 -9.57
N TRP A 75 -5.18 -28.89 -9.65
CA TRP A 75 -4.96 -27.82 -10.61
C TRP A 75 -3.63 -27.13 -10.38
N LEU A 76 -3.29 -26.77 -9.13
CA LEU A 76 -2.00 -26.17 -8.77
C LEU A 76 -0.84 -27.06 -9.19
N LYS A 77 -0.95 -28.36 -8.94
CA LYS A 77 0.06 -29.34 -9.32
C LYS A 77 0.21 -29.49 -10.86
N ALA A 78 -0.89 -29.43 -11.58
CA ALA A 78 -0.90 -29.50 -13.04
C ALA A 78 -0.30 -28.24 -13.70
N THR A 79 -0.56 -27.06 -13.10
CA THR A 79 -0.06 -25.78 -13.63
C THR A 79 1.37 -25.46 -13.20
N ASN A 80 1.77 -25.92 -12.02
CA ASN A 80 3.13 -25.78 -11.50
C ASN A 80 3.80 -27.16 -11.32
N LYS A 81 4.36 -27.68 -12.39
CA LYS A 81 5.01 -29.01 -12.43
C LYS A 81 6.22 -29.14 -11.49
N LYS A 82 6.72 -28.05 -10.93
CA LYS A 82 7.90 -28.04 -10.05
C LYS A 82 7.53 -28.05 -8.56
N ILE A 83 6.26 -27.85 -8.23
CA ILE A 83 5.83 -27.83 -6.83
C ILE A 83 5.83 -29.24 -6.26
N GLU A 84 6.49 -29.44 -5.12
CA GLU A 84 6.49 -30.70 -4.42
C GLU A 84 5.23 -30.81 -3.53
N ASP A 85 4.87 -32.08 -3.17
CA ASP A 85 3.63 -32.31 -2.41
C ASP A 85 3.62 -31.64 -1.05
N HIS A 86 4.75 -31.59 -0.36
CA HIS A 86 4.86 -30.95 0.94
C HIS A 86 4.71 -29.41 0.82
N GLU A 87 5.34 -28.79 -0.18
CA GLU A 87 5.20 -27.35 -0.44
C GLU A 87 3.76 -26.96 -0.78
N LEU A 88 3.07 -27.82 -1.54
CA LEU A 88 1.66 -27.64 -1.85
C LEU A 88 0.79 -27.68 -0.59
N GLU A 89 0.99 -28.67 0.28
CA GLU A 89 0.19 -28.80 1.51
C GLU A 89 0.46 -27.64 2.48
N GLU A 90 1.72 -27.23 2.67
CA GLU A 90 2.08 -26.09 3.52
C GLU A 90 1.52 -24.76 2.97
N GLY A 91 1.62 -24.53 1.66
CA GLY A 91 1.19 -23.28 1.04
C GLY A 91 -0.31 -23.19 0.71
N TYR A 92 -1.03 -24.32 0.72
CA TYR A 92 -2.42 -24.36 0.28
C TYR A 92 -3.36 -23.53 1.13
N ALA A 93 -3.18 -23.49 2.44
CA ALA A 93 -4.04 -22.72 3.34
C ALA A 93 -3.99 -21.21 3.01
N ASP A 94 -2.83 -20.67 2.74
CA ASP A 94 -2.65 -19.26 2.37
C ASP A 94 -3.16 -18.98 0.95
N PHE A 95 -2.96 -19.90 0.02
CA PHE A 95 -3.57 -19.82 -1.31
C PHE A 95 -5.10 -19.81 -1.22
N ALA A 96 -5.70 -20.68 -0.43
CA ALA A 96 -7.15 -20.75 -0.24
C ALA A 96 -7.72 -19.46 0.37
N LYS A 97 -7.02 -18.85 1.36
CA LYS A 97 -7.38 -17.55 1.93
C LYS A 97 -7.37 -16.45 0.87
N LYS A 98 -6.28 -16.35 0.11
CA LYS A 98 -6.14 -15.36 -0.98
C LYS A 98 -7.20 -15.56 -2.06
N LEU A 99 -7.50 -16.80 -2.43
CA LEU A 99 -8.53 -17.10 -3.42
C LEU A 99 -9.92 -16.70 -2.93
N ARG A 100 -10.29 -17.00 -1.66
CA ARG A 100 -11.55 -16.55 -1.07
C ARG A 100 -11.69 -15.03 -1.14
N TRP A 101 -10.65 -14.31 -0.76
CA TRP A 101 -10.64 -12.86 -0.84
C TRP A 101 -10.85 -12.38 -2.28
N THR A 102 -10.10 -12.89 -3.25
CA THR A 102 -10.22 -12.51 -4.67
C THR A 102 -11.61 -12.76 -5.22
N LEU A 103 -12.23 -13.89 -4.84
CA LEU A 103 -13.61 -14.21 -5.24
C LEU A 103 -14.62 -13.26 -4.57
N ALA A 104 -14.41 -12.92 -3.30
CA ALA A 104 -15.24 -11.95 -2.59
C ALA A 104 -15.11 -10.54 -3.21
N GLU A 105 -13.91 -10.06 -3.49
CA GLU A 105 -13.70 -8.80 -4.22
C GLU A 105 -14.43 -8.77 -5.55
N THR A 106 -14.29 -9.83 -6.33
CA THR A 106 -14.95 -9.93 -7.64
C THR A 106 -16.48 -9.87 -7.52
N LYS A 107 -17.03 -10.52 -6.49
CA LYS A 107 -18.45 -10.49 -6.19
C LYS A 107 -18.90 -9.09 -5.75
N ILE A 108 -18.21 -8.46 -4.83
CA ILE A 108 -18.49 -7.10 -4.35
C ILE A 108 -18.51 -6.11 -5.52
N ILE A 109 -17.50 -6.15 -6.37
CA ILE A 109 -17.38 -5.28 -7.55
C ILE A 109 -18.58 -5.46 -8.48
N LYS A 110 -18.92 -6.72 -8.78
CA LYS A 110 -20.02 -7.04 -9.70
C LYS A 110 -21.40 -6.65 -9.15
N GLU A 111 -21.67 -6.96 -7.88
CA GLU A 111 -22.98 -6.70 -7.27
C GLU A 111 -23.23 -5.21 -7.00
N ASN A 112 -22.17 -4.42 -6.83
CA ASN A 112 -22.28 -3.00 -6.53
C ASN A 112 -21.87 -2.11 -7.72
N ASN A 113 -21.69 -2.69 -8.92
CA ASN A 113 -21.33 -1.97 -10.14
C ASN A 113 -20.13 -1.03 -9.95
N ILE A 114 -19.10 -1.50 -9.23
CA ILE A 114 -17.89 -0.73 -9.01
C ILE A 114 -17.07 -0.74 -10.31
N GLU A 115 -16.96 0.41 -10.95
CA GLU A 115 -16.14 0.58 -12.15
C GLU A 115 -14.73 1.05 -11.75
N ILE A 116 -13.72 0.47 -12.39
CA ILE A 116 -12.34 0.91 -12.29
C ILE A 116 -11.98 1.60 -13.60
N LYS A 117 -11.77 2.91 -13.52
CA LYS A 117 -11.49 3.75 -14.69
C LYS A 117 -9.99 3.76 -14.99
N TYR A 118 -9.68 3.88 -16.28
CA TYR A 118 -8.29 3.99 -16.72
C TYR A 118 -7.54 5.16 -16.06
N GLU A 119 -8.24 6.29 -15.88
CA GLU A 119 -7.69 7.48 -15.24
C GLU A 119 -7.19 7.21 -13.82
N GLU A 120 -7.86 6.33 -13.07
CA GLU A 120 -7.48 5.94 -11.71
C GLU A 120 -6.23 5.06 -11.72
N VAL A 121 -6.17 4.12 -12.66
CA VAL A 121 -5.00 3.27 -12.86
C VAL A 121 -3.79 4.11 -13.29
N PHE A 122 -4.02 5.07 -14.18
CA PHE A 122 -2.97 5.99 -14.63
C PHE A 122 -2.47 6.87 -13.48
N ALA A 123 -3.38 7.45 -12.68
CA ALA A 123 -3.03 8.27 -11.53
C ALA A 123 -2.25 7.48 -10.47
N ALA A 124 -2.65 6.24 -10.17
CA ALA A 124 -1.94 5.37 -9.24
C ALA A 124 -0.52 5.02 -9.76
N ALA A 125 -0.39 4.72 -11.04
CA ALA A 125 0.91 4.50 -11.68
C ALA A 125 1.79 5.75 -11.63
N LYS A 126 1.21 6.94 -11.94
CA LYS A 126 1.92 8.24 -11.89
C LYS A 126 2.47 8.51 -10.48
N ASN A 127 1.62 8.36 -9.45
CA ASN A 127 2.03 8.55 -8.05
C ASN A 127 3.18 7.61 -7.66
N ARG A 128 3.14 6.35 -8.10
CA ARG A 128 4.20 5.38 -7.86
C ARG A 128 5.51 5.79 -8.51
N ILE A 129 5.47 6.24 -9.76
CA ILE A 129 6.62 6.72 -10.51
C ILE A 129 7.20 7.98 -9.85
N GLU A 130 6.36 8.94 -9.45
CA GLU A 130 6.78 10.15 -8.73
C GLU A 130 7.48 9.82 -7.41
N ALA A 131 6.91 8.92 -6.61
CA ALA A 131 7.51 8.48 -5.36
C ALA A 131 8.89 7.84 -5.60
N GLN A 132 9.02 7.02 -6.65
CA GLN A 132 10.28 6.41 -7.03
C GLN A 132 11.33 7.46 -7.44
N PHE A 133 10.94 8.45 -8.26
CA PHE A 133 11.85 9.53 -8.63
C PHE A 133 12.31 10.37 -7.44
N LYS A 134 11.40 10.74 -6.53
CA LYS A 134 11.74 11.45 -5.29
C LYS A 134 12.76 10.69 -4.43
N MET A 135 12.70 9.37 -4.45
CA MET A 135 13.62 8.53 -3.68
C MET A 135 15.04 8.47 -4.29
N TYR A 136 15.15 8.51 -5.63
CA TYR A 136 16.43 8.31 -6.32
C TYR A 136 17.04 9.59 -6.89
N SER A 137 16.28 10.68 -7.02
CA SER A 137 16.76 11.94 -7.58
C SER A 137 16.35 13.12 -6.71
N PRO A 138 17.30 13.85 -6.14
CA PRO A 138 17.01 15.07 -5.37
C PRO A 138 16.55 16.24 -6.26
N GLN A 139 16.68 16.12 -7.58
CA GLN A 139 16.23 17.16 -8.52
C GLN A 139 14.77 16.89 -8.95
N PRO A 140 13.94 17.94 -9.02
CA PRO A 140 12.57 17.80 -9.47
C PRO A 140 12.52 17.33 -10.92
N THR A 141 11.89 16.17 -11.14
CA THR A 141 11.61 15.63 -12.48
C THR A 141 10.42 16.38 -13.06
N SER A 142 10.49 16.75 -14.34
CA SER A 142 9.37 17.46 -14.99
C SER A 142 8.12 16.57 -15.09
N GLU A 143 6.96 17.19 -14.98
CA GLU A 143 5.68 16.48 -15.07
C GLU A 143 5.54 15.68 -16.39
N THR A 144 5.98 16.26 -17.49
CA THR A 144 5.99 15.60 -18.81
C THR A 144 6.85 14.33 -18.82
N GLN A 145 8.01 14.35 -18.15
CA GLN A 145 8.84 13.15 -18.04
C GLN A 145 8.16 12.07 -17.19
N ILE A 146 7.55 12.45 -16.07
CA ILE A 146 6.81 11.52 -15.22
C ILE A 146 5.68 10.86 -16.02
N GLU A 147 4.92 11.63 -16.80
CA GLU A 147 3.85 11.09 -17.65
C GLU A 147 4.39 10.12 -18.71
N GLN A 148 5.48 10.44 -19.38
CA GLN A 148 6.11 9.55 -20.35
C GLN A 148 6.54 8.22 -19.71
N TYR A 149 7.19 8.27 -18.55
CA TYR A 149 7.56 7.06 -17.80
C TYR A 149 6.34 6.27 -17.33
N THR A 150 5.26 6.96 -16.93
CA THR A 150 3.99 6.32 -16.55
C THR A 150 3.38 5.56 -17.71
N VAL A 151 3.31 6.17 -18.89
CA VAL A 151 2.83 5.51 -20.11
C VAL A 151 3.69 4.29 -20.43
N GLN A 152 5.02 4.43 -20.41
CA GLN A 152 5.93 3.33 -20.68
C GLN A 152 5.79 2.20 -19.66
N PHE A 153 5.62 2.53 -18.38
CA PHE A 153 5.40 1.57 -17.30
C PHE A 153 4.11 0.77 -17.52
N LEU A 154 3.03 1.43 -17.92
CA LEU A 154 1.72 0.79 -18.19
C LEU A 154 1.67 0.02 -19.51
N GLN A 155 2.61 0.21 -20.45
CA GLN A 155 2.75 -0.63 -21.63
C GLN A 155 3.19 -2.06 -21.26
N ASN A 156 3.88 -2.23 -20.13
CA ASN A 156 4.19 -3.57 -19.62
C ASN A 156 2.92 -4.17 -18.98
N LYS A 157 2.44 -5.28 -19.57
CA LYS A 157 1.19 -5.93 -19.15
C LYS A 157 1.19 -6.36 -17.68
N GLU A 158 2.31 -6.86 -17.17
CA GLU A 158 2.41 -7.28 -15.76
C GLU A 158 2.33 -6.10 -14.82
N SER A 159 3.01 -5.00 -15.15
CA SER A 159 2.97 -3.75 -14.39
C SER A 159 1.56 -3.15 -14.39
N ALA A 160 0.93 -3.08 -15.56
CA ALA A 160 -0.44 -2.58 -15.69
C ALA A 160 -1.44 -3.41 -14.88
N ASN A 161 -1.36 -4.75 -14.96
CA ASN A 161 -2.22 -5.63 -14.18
C ASN A 161 -2.00 -5.45 -12.67
N ARG A 162 -0.75 -5.27 -12.22
CA ARG A 162 -0.45 -5.03 -10.79
C ARG A 162 -1.10 -3.75 -10.30
N ILE A 163 -0.95 -2.63 -11.03
CA ILE A 163 -1.59 -1.37 -10.64
C ILE A 163 -3.11 -1.49 -10.70
N PHE A 164 -3.66 -2.16 -11.72
CA PHE A 164 -5.10 -2.41 -11.82
C PHE A 164 -5.61 -3.17 -10.60
N ASP A 165 -4.92 -4.23 -10.17
CA ASP A 165 -5.30 -5.02 -8.99
C ASP A 165 -5.17 -4.19 -7.70
N GLU A 166 -4.15 -3.33 -7.58
CA GLU A 166 -4.01 -2.40 -6.45
C GLU A 166 -5.21 -1.43 -6.39
N VAL A 167 -5.57 -0.79 -7.52
CA VAL A 167 -6.70 0.14 -7.60
C VAL A 167 -8.03 -0.59 -7.34
N LYS A 168 -8.18 -1.80 -7.89
CA LYS A 168 -9.34 -2.66 -7.65
C LYS A 168 -9.53 -2.94 -6.17
N THR A 169 -8.50 -3.40 -5.49
CA THR A 169 -8.53 -3.67 -4.05
C THR A 169 -8.85 -2.41 -3.25
N GLN A 170 -8.23 -1.27 -3.58
CA GLN A 170 -8.53 0.00 -2.93
C GLN A 170 -10.01 0.39 -3.07
N ARG A 171 -10.59 0.25 -4.27
CA ARG A 171 -12.01 0.53 -4.50
C ARG A 171 -12.95 -0.36 -3.68
N VAL A 172 -12.58 -1.62 -3.51
CA VAL A 172 -13.34 -2.54 -2.63
C VAL A 172 -13.26 -2.08 -1.18
N PHE A 173 -12.08 -1.70 -0.69
CA PHE A 173 -11.95 -1.16 0.67
C PHE A 173 -12.71 0.16 0.86
N ASP A 174 -12.68 1.06 -0.12
CA ASP A 174 -13.43 2.32 -0.06
C ASP A 174 -14.95 2.05 -0.01
N TYR A 175 -15.42 1.10 -0.80
CA TYR A 175 -16.80 0.65 -0.72
C TYR A 175 -17.13 0.05 0.65
N LEU A 176 -16.32 -0.88 1.16
CA LEU A 176 -16.53 -1.48 2.48
C LEU A 176 -16.58 -0.43 3.57
N LYS A 177 -15.66 0.54 3.57
CA LYS A 177 -15.67 1.67 4.51
C LYS A 177 -16.95 2.51 4.44
N SER A 178 -17.56 2.61 3.26
CA SER A 178 -18.79 3.39 3.08
C SER A 178 -20.04 2.70 3.63
N VAL A 179 -20.04 1.37 3.73
CA VAL A 179 -21.21 0.58 4.13
C VAL A 179 -21.15 0.02 5.56
N ILE A 180 -20.00 0.15 6.22
CA ILE A 180 -19.82 -0.28 7.63
C ILE A 180 -19.81 0.92 8.57
N THR A 181 -20.14 0.65 9.83
CA THR A 181 -19.95 1.64 10.90
C THR A 181 -18.53 1.51 11.44
N LEU A 182 -17.76 2.61 11.37
CA LEU A 182 -16.42 2.69 11.94
C LEU A 182 -16.48 3.29 13.34
N ASP A 183 -15.95 2.57 14.31
CA ASP A 183 -15.70 3.11 15.65
C ASP A 183 -14.29 3.74 15.66
N LYS A 184 -14.24 5.08 15.75
CA LYS A 184 -12.99 5.84 15.74
C LYS A 184 -12.56 6.11 17.17
N VAL A 185 -11.51 5.46 17.61
CA VAL A 185 -10.93 5.63 18.94
C VAL A 185 -9.66 6.45 18.84
N ALA A 186 -9.59 7.55 19.60
CA ALA A 186 -8.35 8.33 19.73
C ALA A 186 -7.40 7.61 20.70
N ILE A 187 -6.23 7.25 20.20
CA ILE A 187 -5.19 6.58 20.98
C ILE A 187 -3.83 7.26 20.76
N THR A 188 -2.90 7.04 21.67
CA THR A 188 -1.53 7.55 21.52
C THR A 188 -0.74 6.73 20.49
N CYS A 189 0.36 7.31 19.95
CA CYS A 189 1.26 6.58 19.06
C CYS A 189 1.83 5.30 19.71
N VAL A 190 2.05 5.34 21.03
CA VAL A 190 2.55 4.18 21.78
C VAL A 190 1.51 3.05 21.81
N GLU A 191 0.26 3.37 22.10
CA GLU A 191 -0.86 2.42 22.09
C GLU A 191 -1.10 1.88 20.67
N PHE A 192 -1.03 2.74 19.65
CA PHE A 192 -1.17 2.32 18.25
C PHE A 192 -0.12 1.28 17.86
N ASN A 193 1.15 1.49 18.24
CA ASN A 193 2.23 0.55 17.94
C ASN A 193 2.09 -0.80 18.67
N GLN A 194 1.29 -0.86 19.75
CA GLN A 194 1.00 -2.12 20.45
C GLN A 194 -0.12 -2.94 19.79
N LEU A 195 -0.89 -2.32 18.88
CA LEU A 195 -1.92 -3.00 18.09
C LEU A 195 -1.35 -3.78 16.89
N ALA A 196 -0.08 -3.60 16.56
CA ALA A 196 0.59 -4.20 15.40
C ALA A 196 0.86 -5.70 15.58
#